data_4e6405ca99fdcdefa29471852c61650b
#
_entry.id   4e6405ca99fdcdefa29471852c61650b
#
_cell.length_a   1.000
_cell.length_b   1.000
_cell.length_c   1.000
_cell.angle_alpha   90.00
_cell.angle_beta   90.00
_cell.angle_gamma   90.00
#
_symmetry.space_group_name_H-M   'P 1'
#
loop_
_entity.id
_entity.type
_entity.pdbx_description
1 polymer ?
#
loop_
_entity_poly.entity_id
_entity_poly.type
_entity_poly.pdbx_seq_one_letter_code
_entity_poly.pdbx_strand_id
1 'polypeptide(L)'
;MMVAPLLVEMGTDEQRQQWLPGIVDGSEIWCQLFSEPDAGSDLAGARTTAVRDGDVWRVNGQKVWTSGGHYAKWAILVARTDQSAPKHSGLSFFGIDMRQDGIQPKPLVQMNGSAEFNEVFIDDATTVHTNLIGEEGKGWPVALRTLSYERESLDADAEPGIQTDLDLAIAAGRYASGEIPDGSEGFMPGGLEAWELLCSVIVANGKQTDPRIRDRAVQIYTGIKTSSWMSQRFAQAPEVGAEVSLGKLAATQLMRDWRDLALTALGPHGQLLEGENTSDGLPAQIALSVPGLSIAGGTDEIQRNIVGERVLGLPREPRPHGG
;
A
#
# COMPACT_ATOMS: atom_id res chain seq x y z
N MET A 1 3.48 2.69 -8.04
CA MET A 1 4.06 1.94 -9.18
C MET A 1 5.36 1.25 -8.79
N MET A 2 5.28 0.04 -8.26
CA MET A 2 6.45 -0.72 -7.78
C MET A 2 7.07 -1.62 -8.85
N VAL A 3 6.27 -2.03 -9.84
CA VAL A 3 6.68 -3.08 -10.81
C VAL A 3 7.67 -2.56 -11.84
N ALA A 4 7.44 -1.36 -12.41
CA ALA A 4 8.35 -0.82 -13.43
C ALA A 4 9.78 -0.64 -12.91
N PRO A 5 10.03 0.06 -11.77
CA PRO A 5 11.39 0.20 -11.24
C PRO A 5 12.00 -1.15 -10.85
N LEU A 6 11.20 -2.09 -10.33
CA LEU A 6 11.67 -3.44 -10.04
C LEU A 6 12.17 -4.15 -11.29
N LEU A 7 11.41 -4.10 -12.40
CA LEU A 7 11.80 -4.73 -13.66
C LEU A 7 13.04 -4.07 -14.28
N VAL A 8 13.16 -2.76 -14.16
CA VAL A 8 14.37 -2.03 -14.62
C VAL A 8 15.60 -2.49 -13.87
N GLU A 9 15.51 -2.70 -12.54
CA GLU A 9 16.64 -3.08 -11.72
C GLU A 9 16.95 -4.58 -11.77
N MET A 10 15.93 -5.45 -11.70
CA MET A 10 16.09 -6.89 -11.46
C MET A 10 15.51 -7.78 -12.57
N GLY A 11 14.77 -7.24 -13.53
CA GLY A 11 14.20 -8.01 -14.63
C GLY A 11 15.24 -8.39 -15.68
N THR A 12 15.01 -9.49 -16.44
CA THR A 12 15.77 -9.82 -17.64
C THR A 12 15.41 -8.88 -18.79
N ASP A 13 16.20 -8.89 -19.86
CA ASP A 13 15.89 -8.08 -21.05
C ASP A 13 14.56 -8.48 -21.68
N GLU A 14 14.27 -9.79 -21.70
CA GLU A 14 13.02 -10.34 -22.20
C GLU A 14 11.83 -9.88 -21.35
N GLN A 15 11.96 -9.92 -20.02
CA GLN A 15 10.92 -9.46 -19.08
C GLN A 15 10.67 -7.96 -19.24
N ARG A 16 11.73 -7.17 -19.39
CA ARG A 16 11.61 -5.71 -19.64
C ARG A 16 10.90 -5.43 -20.97
N GLN A 17 11.27 -6.13 -22.04
CA GLN A 17 10.63 -5.99 -23.34
C GLN A 17 9.16 -6.42 -23.33
N GLN A 18 8.83 -7.46 -22.59
CA GLN A 18 7.47 -8.01 -22.49
C GLN A 18 6.54 -7.09 -21.71
N TRP A 19 6.99 -6.56 -20.56
CA TRP A 19 6.08 -5.96 -19.55
C TRP A 19 6.16 -4.43 -19.45
N LEU A 20 7.34 -3.83 -19.63
CA LEU A 20 7.48 -2.37 -19.45
C LEU A 20 6.60 -1.55 -20.41
N PRO A 21 6.45 -1.90 -21.71
CA PRO A 21 5.60 -1.10 -22.57
C PRO A 21 4.17 -0.97 -22.08
N GLY A 22 3.52 -2.09 -21.70
CA GLY A 22 2.16 -2.08 -21.20
C GLY A 22 1.99 -1.41 -19.81
N ILE A 23 3.06 -1.40 -19.00
CA ILE A 23 3.05 -0.65 -17.73
C ILE A 23 3.16 0.85 -17.98
N VAL A 24 4.04 1.27 -18.90
CA VAL A 24 4.33 2.69 -19.17
C VAL A 24 3.16 3.38 -19.88
N ASP A 25 2.51 2.70 -20.82
CA ASP A 25 1.35 3.25 -21.52
C ASP A 25 0.02 3.05 -20.77
N GLY A 26 0.05 2.36 -19.61
CA GLY A 26 -1.13 2.11 -18.77
C GLY A 26 -2.10 1.07 -19.32
N SER A 27 -1.77 0.37 -20.40
CA SER A 27 -2.63 -0.67 -21.00
C SER A 27 -2.67 -1.96 -20.20
N GLU A 28 -1.68 -2.19 -19.32
CA GLU A 28 -1.57 -3.38 -18.49
C GLU A 28 -1.44 -3.01 -17.01
N ILE A 29 -2.52 -3.20 -16.27
CA ILE A 29 -2.56 -2.96 -14.83
C ILE A 29 -1.94 -4.16 -14.11
N TRP A 30 -1.11 -3.88 -13.13
CA TRP A 30 -0.46 -4.86 -12.27
C TRP A 30 -0.96 -4.75 -10.84
N CYS A 31 -1.08 -5.89 -10.15
CA CYS A 31 -1.33 -5.95 -8.71
C CYS A 31 -0.24 -6.73 -7.98
N GLN A 32 -0.35 -6.78 -6.65
CA GLN A 32 0.63 -7.39 -5.76
C GLN A 32 0.00 -8.55 -4.99
N LEU A 33 0.50 -9.75 -5.19
CA LEU A 33 0.09 -10.98 -4.52
C LEU A 33 1.12 -11.37 -3.43
N PHE A 34 1.16 -10.62 -2.33
CA PHE A 34 2.12 -10.81 -1.24
C PHE A 34 1.44 -11.38 0.00
N SER A 35 0.66 -10.56 0.69
CA SER A 35 0.04 -10.92 1.97
C SER A 35 -0.91 -12.11 1.84
N GLU A 36 -0.95 -12.91 2.90
CA GLU A 36 -1.88 -14.03 3.08
C GLU A 36 -2.67 -13.85 4.38
N PRO A 37 -3.79 -14.54 4.58
CA PRO A 37 -4.55 -14.42 5.82
C PRO A 37 -3.70 -14.58 7.09
N ASP A 38 -2.69 -15.47 7.05
CA ASP A 38 -1.78 -15.76 8.18
C ASP A 38 -0.39 -15.13 8.04
N ALA A 39 -0.11 -14.38 6.97
CA ALA A 39 1.22 -13.84 6.66
C ALA A 39 1.14 -12.41 6.11
N GLY A 40 1.00 -11.43 7.00
CA GLY A 40 1.08 -9.99 6.70
C GLY A 40 2.47 -9.44 7.04
N SER A 41 2.69 -8.96 8.27
CA SER A 41 4.00 -8.48 8.73
C SER A 41 5.10 -9.54 8.65
N ASP A 42 4.76 -10.80 8.87
CA ASP A 42 5.64 -11.95 8.63
C ASP A 42 5.46 -12.51 7.21
N LEU A 43 5.65 -11.67 6.20
CA LEU A 43 5.52 -12.07 4.79
C LEU A 43 6.40 -13.28 4.43
N ALA A 44 7.54 -13.43 5.08
CA ALA A 44 8.39 -14.61 4.90
C ALA A 44 7.72 -15.92 5.33
N GLY A 45 6.66 -15.86 6.14
CA GLY A 45 5.81 -16.98 6.53
C GLY A 45 4.79 -17.39 5.46
N ALA A 46 4.76 -16.77 4.28
CA ALA A 46 3.84 -17.08 3.19
C ALA A 46 3.86 -18.57 2.82
N ARG A 47 2.64 -19.12 2.60
CA ARG A 47 2.40 -20.54 2.35
C ARG A 47 1.91 -20.84 0.93
N THR A 48 1.51 -19.84 0.14
CA THR A 48 1.22 -20.03 -1.28
C THR A 48 2.38 -20.75 -1.92
N THR A 49 2.14 -21.92 -2.55
CA THR A 49 3.17 -22.78 -3.13
C THR A 49 3.29 -22.54 -4.64
N ALA A 50 4.51 -22.69 -5.15
CA ALA A 50 4.76 -22.81 -6.56
C ALA A 50 5.62 -24.07 -6.80
N VAL A 51 5.07 -25.07 -7.48
CA VAL A 51 5.73 -26.35 -7.75
C VAL A 51 6.09 -26.40 -9.22
N ARG A 52 7.36 -26.69 -9.50
CA ARG A 52 7.86 -26.75 -10.88
C ARG A 52 7.38 -28.00 -11.60
N ASP A 53 6.85 -27.83 -12.80
CA ASP A 53 6.43 -28.89 -13.73
C ASP A 53 7.02 -28.58 -15.12
N GLY A 54 8.23 -29.04 -15.37
CA GLY A 54 8.99 -28.70 -16.57
C GLY A 54 9.35 -27.21 -16.66
N ASP A 55 8.83 -26.52 -17.67
CA ASP A 55 9.03 -25.08 -17.89
C ASP A 55 7.91 -24.23 -17.29
N VAL A 56 6.99 -24.83 -16.54
CA VAL A 56 5.85 -24.17 -15.92
C VAL A 56 5.91 -24.35 -14.41
N TRP A 57 5.37 -23.40 -13.67
CA TRP A 57 5.11 -23.47 -12.23
C TRP A 57 3.62 -23.58 -11.98
N ARG A 58 3.20 -24.54 -11.17
CA ARG A 58 1.83 -24.67 -10.67
C ARG A 58 1.72 -24.00 -9.32
N VAL A 59 0.80 -23.05 -9.23
CA VAL A 59 0.64 -22.19 -8.07
C VAL A 59 -0.66 -22.51 -7.37
N ASN A 60 -0.59 -22.69 -6.04
CA ASN A 60 -1.75 -22.93 -5.18
C ASN A 60 -1.64 -22.12 -3.90
N GLY A 61 -2.73 -21.47 -3.50
CA GLY A 61 -2.77 -20.69 -2.25
C GLY A 61 -3.86 -19.64 -2.22
N GLN A 62 -3.68 -18.68 -1.33
CA GLN A 62 -4.63 -17.59 -1.11
C GLN A 62 -3.86 -16.33 -0.75
N LYS A 63 -4.21 -15.24 -1.40
CA LYS A 63 -3.64 -13.92 -1.13
C LYS A 63 -4.74 -12.97 -0.66
N VAL A 64 -4.36 -11.95 0.08
CA VAL A 64 -5.30 -10.98 0.64
C VAL A 64 -4.71 -9.57 0.59
N TRP A 65 -5.58 -8.58 0.67
CA TRP A 65 -5.22 -7.15 0.58
C TRP A 65 -4.59 -6.77 -0.76
N THR A 66 -5.05 -7.43 -1.83
CA THR A 66 -4.58 -7.17 -3.19
C THR A 66 -5.34 -5.98 -3.78
N SER A 67 -4.69 -4.81 -3.85
CA SER A 67 -5.27 -3.61 -4.47
C SER A 67 -5.50 -3.85 -5.96
N GLY A 68 -6.72 -3.57 -6.44
CA GLY A 68 -7.07 -3.65 -7.86
C GLY A 68 -6.97 -5.03 -8.49
N GLY A 69 -6.94 -6.11 -7.70
CA GLY A 69 -6.78 -7.48 -8.19
C GLY A 69 -7.81 -7.89 -9.25
N HIS A 70 -9.03 -7.37 -9.17
CA HIS A 70 -10.11 -7.66 -10.12
C HIS A 70 -10.00 -6.89 -11.46
N TYR A 71 -9.10 -5.89 -11.54
CA TYR A 71 -8.80 -5.17 -12.79
C TYR A 71 -7.47 -5.60 -13.41
N ALA A 72 -6.57 -6.11 -12.59
CA ALA A 72 -5.21 -6.40 -13.00
C ALA A 72 -5.17 -7.45 -14.11
N LYS A 73 -4.28 -7.24 -15.07
CA LYS A 73 -3.89 -8.25 -16.06
C LYS A 73 -2.77 -9.12 -15.52
N TRP A 74 -1.83 -8.51 -14.81
CA TRP A 74 -0.66 -9.17 -14.27
C TRP A 74 -0.55 -8.95 -12.77
N ALA A 75 0.16 -9.85 -12.11
CA ALA A 75 0.55 -9.67 -10.72
C ALA A 75 2.02 -10.01 -10.50
N ILE A 76 2.64 -9.33 -9.54
CA ILE A 76 3.86 -9.80 -8.89
C ILE A 76 3.48 -10.72 -7.74
N LEU A 77 4.02 -11.93 -7.73
CA LEU A 77 3.66 -12.99 -6.80
C LEU A 77 4.87 -13.43 -5.98
N VAL A 78 4.72 -13.46 -4.65
CA VAL A 78 5.61 -14.18 -3.74
C VAL A 78 5.02 -15.55 -3.46
N ALA A 79 5.75 -16.61 -3.78
CA ALA A 79 5.33 -18.00 -3.53
C ALA A 79 6.48 -18.85 -3.01
N ARG A 80 6.15 -19.91 -2.28
CA ARG A 80 7.10 -20.83 -1.70
C ARG A 80 7.42 -21.95 -2.69
N THR A 81 8.67 -22.01 -3.12
CA THR A 81 9.18 -23.03 -4.03
C THR A 81 9.92 -24.15 -3.29
N ASP A 82 10.43 -23.88 -2.09
CA ASP A 82 11.04 -24.90 -1.23
C ASP A 82 10.46 -24.80 0.20
N GLN A 83 9.71 -25.84 0.60
CA GLN A 83 9.11 -25.94 1.93
C GLN A 83 10.10 -26.42 3.00
N SER A 84 11.23 -27.01 2.61
CA SER A 84 12.26 -27.50 3.52
C SER A 84 13.29 -26.45 3.90
N ALA A 85 13.40 -25.40 3.09
CA ALA A 85 14.34 -24.31 3.32
C ALA A 85 13.90 -23.40 4.48
N PRO A 86 14.85 -22.69 5.12
CA PRO A 86 14.53 -21.61 6.04
C PRO A 86 13.57 -20.60 5.38
N LYS A 87 12.65 -20.04 6.16
CA LYS A 87 11.50 -19.29 5.60
C LYS A 87 11.85 -18.17 4.62
N HIS A 88 12.99 -17.51 4.78
CA HIS A 88 13.46 -16.46 3.88
C HIS A 88 14.14 -16.99 2.61
N SER A 89 14.60 -18.25 2.61
CA SER A 89 15.35 -18.87 1.50
C SER A 89 14.51 -19.79 0.63
N GLY A 90 13.27 -20.07 1.00
CA GLY A 90 12.36 -20.96 0.25
C GLY A 90 11.33 -20.21 -0.61
N LEU A 91 11.46 -18.89 -0.74
CA LEU A 91 10.54 -18.05 -1.48
C LEU A 91 11.12 -17.69 -2.85
N SER A 92 10.27 -17.68 -3.88
CA SER A 92 10.58 -17.19 -5.22
C SER A 92 9.59 -16.09 -5.61
N PHE A 93 9.96 -15.30 -6.62
CA PHE A 93 9.20 -14.13 -7.04
C PHE A 93 8.86 -14.23 -8.52
N PHE A 94 7.60 -14.07 -8.88
CA PHE A 94 7.09 -14.33 -10.22
C PHE A 94 6.22 -13.18 -10.73
N GLY A 95 6.21 -13.01 -12.07
CA GLY A 95 5.08 -12.43 -12.79
C GLY A 95 4.05 -13.52 -13.07
N ILE A 96 2.76 -13.23 -12.87
CA ILE A 96 1.66 -14.18 -13.16
C ILE A 96 0.49 -13.47 -13.80
N ASP A 97 -0.12 -14.10 -14.83
CA ASP A 97 -1.33 -13.57 -15.47
C ASP A 97 -2.54 -13.78 -14.56
N MET A 98 -3.23 -12.68 -14.23
CA MET A 98 -4.42 -12.69 -13.38
C MET A 98 -5.70 -13.16 -14.08
N ARG A 99 -5.70 -13.20 -15.41
CA ARG A 99 -6.89 -13.50 -16.24
C ARG A 99 -6.98 -14.96 -16.66
N GLN A 100 -6.13 -15.81 -16.10
CA GLN A 100 -6.14 -17.26 -16.36
C GLN A 100 -7.17 -17.97 -15.48
N ASP A 101 -7.57 -19.17 -15.93
CA ASP A 101 -8.31 -20.09 -15.07
C ASP A 101 -7.48 -20.40 -13.80
N GLY A 102 -8.18 -20.63 -12.67
CA GLY A 102 -7.53 -20.92 -11.40
C GLY A 102 -7.17 -19.67 -10.57
N ILE A 103 -7.36 -18.45 -11.08
CA ILE A 103 -7.21 -17.23 -10.27
C ILE A 103 -8.58 -16.54 -10.12
N GLN A 104 -9.02 -16.37 -8.88
CA GLN A 104 -10.32 -15.80 -8.55
C GLN A 104 -10.17 -14.66 -7.54
N PRO A 105 -10.06 -13.39 -8.01
CA PRO A 105 -10.12 -12.25 -7.13
C PRO A 105 -11.56 -12.02 -6.65
N LYS A 106 -11.71 -11.77 -5.33
CA LYS A 106 -12.98 -11.42 -4.70
C LYS A 106 -12.81 -10.12 -3.94
N PRO A 107 -13.58 -9.07 -4.25
CA PRO A 107 -13.52 -7.80 -3.54
C PRO A 107 -13.77 -7.98 -2.03
N LEU A 108 -12.98 -7.27 -1.22
CA LEU A 108 -13.12 -7.18 0.23
C LEU A 108 -13.75 -5.83 0.58
N VAL A 109 -14.95 -5.86 1.13
CA VAL A 109 -15.61 -4.66 1.63
C VAL A 109 -14.94 -4.25 2.94
N GLN A 110 -14.33 -3.08 2.94
CA GLN A 110 -13.66 -2.50 4.09
C GLN A 110 -14.66 -1.82 5.04
N MET A 111 -14.18 -1.41 6.22
CA MET A 111 -14.98 -0.75 7.25
C MET A 111 -15.57 0.61 6.77
N ASN A 112 -14.88 1.30 5.85
CA ASN A 112 -15.33 2.54 5.22
C ASN A 112 -16.30 2.34 4.05
N GLY A 113 -16.63 1.08 3.70
CA GLY A 113 -17.50 0.71 2.59
C GLY A 113 -16.78 0.50 1.25
N SER A 114 -15.52 0.91 1.11
CA SER A 114 -14.77 0.69 -0.13
C SER A 114 -14.38 -0.77 -0.34
N ALA A 115 -14.12 -1.18 -1.58
CA ALA A 115 -13.86 -2.57 -1.96
C ALA A 115 -12.71 -2.69 -2.99
N GLU A 116 -11.73 -1.78 -2.92
CA GLU A 116 -10.58 -1.79 -3.82
C GLU A 116 -9.60 -2.95 -3.57
N PHE A 117 -9.60 -3.50 -2.36
CA PHE A 117 -8.80 -4.68 -2.04
C PHE A 117 -9.53 -5.97 -2.38
N ASN A 118 -8.74 -6.98 -2.67
CA ASN A 118 -9.25 -8.31 -3.00
C ASN A 118 -8.60 -9.39 -2.14
N GLU A 119 -9.39 -10.40 -1.84
CA GLU A 119 -8.93 -11.73 -1.54
C GLU A 119 -8.78 -12.48 -2.86
N VAL A 120 -7.65 -13.16 -3.07
CA VAL A 120 -7.36 -13.84 -4.34
C VAL A 120 -7.11 -15.32 -4.05
N PHE A 121 -8.02 -16.16 -4.54
CA PHE A 121 -7.88 -17.61 -4.47
C PHE A 121 -7.11 -18.09 -5.71
N ILE A 122 -6.13 -18.96 -5.47
CA ILE A 122 -5.26 -19.51 -6.51
C ILE A 122 -5.34 -21.04 -6.42
N ASP A 123 -5.89 -21.65 -7.45
CA ASP A 123 -6.13 -23.10 -7.55
C ASP A 123 -5.58 -23.60 -8.89
N ASP A 124 -4.45 -24.27 -8.83
CA ASP A 124 -3.70 -24.83 -9.97
C ASP A 124 -3.41 -23.81 -11.10
N ALA A 125 -3.25 -22.54 -10.74
CA ALA A 125 -2.85 -21.51 -11.68
C ALA A 125 -1.40 -21.73 -12.14
N THR A 126 -1.04 -21.20 -13.32
CA THR A 126 0.27 -21.46 -13.89
C THR A 126 1.03 -20.18 -14.24
N THR A 127 2.36 -20.25 -14.15
CA THR A 127 3.26 -19.24 -14.73
C THR A 127 4.48 -19.92 -15.33
N VAL A 128 4.99 -19.41 -16.45
CA VAL A 128 6.16 -19.99 -17.12
C VAL A 128 7.44 -19.63 -16.36
N HIS A 129 8.47 -20.49 -16.51
CA HIS A 129 9.74 -20.28 -15.80
C HIS A 129 10.43 -18.95 -16.15
N THR A 130 10.25 -18.47 -17.36
CA THR A 130 10.78 -17.17 -17.81
C THR A 130 10.15 -15.97 -17.09
N ASN A 131 9.03 -16.17 -16.39
CA ASN A 131 8.38 -15.15 -15.55
C ASN A 131 8.94 -15.11 -14.11
N LEU A 132 9.91 -15.96 -13.78
CA LEU A 132 10.64 -15.87 -12.50
C LEU A 132 11.51 -14.60 -12.50
N ILE A 133 11.29 -13.71 -11.57
CA ILE A 133 12.05 -12.48 -11.41
C ILE A 133 13.15 -12.73 -10.36
N GLY A 134 14.41 -12.63 -10.77
CA GLY A 134 15.54 -13.05 -9.96
C GLY A 134 15.80 -14.57 -10.06
N GLU A 135 16.25 -15.19 -8.97
CA GLU A 135 16.61 -16.61 -8.91
C GLU A 135 15.62 -17.40 -8.06
N GLU A 136 15.45 -18.69 -8.36
CA GLU A 136 14.66 -19.62 -7.54
C GLU A 136 15.19 -19.68 -6.11
N GLY A 137 14.29 -19.62 -5.13
CA GLY A 137 14.60 -19.58 -3.70
C GLY A 137 15.17 -18.24 -3.19
N LYS A 138 15.37 -17.26 -4.07
CA LYS A 138 15.88 -15.92 -3.73
C LYS A 138 14.84 -14.79 -3.93
N GLY A 139 13.56 -15.12 -3.84
CA GLY A 139 12.49 -14.12 -3.96
C GLY A 139 12.39 -13.14 -2.80
N TRP A 140 12.95 -13.49 -1.62
CA TRP A 140 12.88 -12.60 -0.46
C TRP A 140 13.59 -11.24 -0.66
N PRO A 141 14.84 -11.16 -1.15
CA PRO A 141 15.46 -9.89 -1.50
C PRO A 141 14.66 -9.07 -2.53
N VAL A 142 14.05 -9.74 -3.54
CA VAL A 142 13.22 -9.10 -4.55
C VAL A 142 11.97 -8.48 -3.90
N ALA A 143 11.30 -9.22 -3.01
CA ALA A 143 10.14 -8.73 -2.26
C ALA A 143 10.51 -7.53 -1.39
N LEU A 144 11.63 -7.56 -0.69
CA LEU A 144 12.11 -6.43 0.13
C LEU A 144 12.40 -5.20 -0.72
N ARG A 145 12.96 -5.38 -1.92
CA ARG A 145 13.21 -4.27 -2.85
C ARG A 145 11.91 -3.66 -3.36
N THR A 146 10.93 -4.51 -3.70
CA THR A 146 9.58 -4.07 -4.08
C THR A 146 8.93 -3.23 -2.98
N LEU A 147 9.00 -3.70 -1.73
CA LEU A 147 8.46 -2.97 -0.58
C LEU A 147 9.22 -1.66 -0.29
N SER A 148 10.47 -1.49 -0.72
CA SER A 148 11.14 -0.20 -0.61
C SER A 148 10.56 0.82 -1.61
N TYR A 149 10.29 0.40 -2.85
CA TYR A 149 9.61 1.25 -3.82
C TYR A 149 8.20 1.65 -3.37
N GLU A 150 7.47 0.75 -2.72
CA GLU A 150 6.16 1.06 -2.14
C GLU A 150 6.26 2.21 -1.12
N ARG A 151 7.23 2.14 -0.21
CA ARG A 151 7.44 3.19 0.80
C ARG A 151 7.87 4.52 0.19
N GLU A 152 8.70 4.48 -0.84
CA GLU A 152 9.13 5.68 -1.58
C GLU A 152 7.94 6.37 -2.27
N SER A 153 6.97 5.59 -2.76
CA SER A 153 5.76 6.12 -3.41
C SER A 153 4.70 6.66 -2.44
N LEU A 154 4.76 6.29 -1.15
CA LEU A 154 3.86 6.80 -0.10
C LEU A 154 4.29 8.18 0.41
N ASP A 155 5.37 8.76 -0.12
CA ASP A 155 5.84 10.08 0.28
C ASP A 155 4.87 11.16 -0.25
N ALA A 156 4.19 11.84 0.67
CA ALA A 156 3.06 12.74 0.38
C ALA A 156 3.40 13.97 -0.49
N ASP A 157 4.68 14.20 -0.77
CA ASP A 157 5.18 15.28 -1.62
C ASP A 157 5.91 14.79 -2.88
N ALA A 158 5.91 13.49 -3.17
CA ALA A 158 6.29 13.04 -4.50
C ALA A 158 5.38 13.76 -5.51
N GLU A 159 5.99 14.48 -6.45
CA GLU A 159 5.27 15.20 -7.51
C GLU A 159 4.05 14.38 -7.97
N PRO A 160 2.84 14.95 -8.06
CA PRO A 160 1.60 14.20 -8.33
C PRO A 160 1.54 13.70 -9.78
N GLY A 161 2.62 13.08 -10.28
CA GLY A 161 2.72 12.70 -11.68
C GLY A 161 2.32 11.28 -12.00
N ILE A 162 2.64 10.33 -11.13
CA ILE A 162 2.56 8.91 -11.54
C ILE A 162 1.50 8.13 -10.74
N GLN A 163 1.31 8.45 -9.47
CA GLN A 163 0.31 7.80 -8.64
C GLN A 163 -1.11 8.28 -8.98
N THR A 164 -1.24 9.57 -9.31
CA THR A 164 -2.47 10.17 -9.84
C THR A 164 -2.87 9.58 -11.19
N ASP A 165 -1.92 9.23 -12.06
CA ASP A 165 -2.25 8.65 -13.37
C ASP A 165 -2.74 7.19 -13.25
N LEU A 166 -2.25 6.42 -12.28
CA LEU A 166 -2.75 5.08 -12.01
C LEU A 166 -4.11 5.13 -11.31
N ASP A 167 -4.29 6.02 -10.34
CA ASP A 167 -5.57 6.24 -9.67
C ASP A 167 -6.59 6.80 -10.67
N LEU A 168 -6.20 7.69 -11.58
CA LEU A 168 -7.01 8.17 -12.69
C LEU A 168 -7.28 7.09 -13.74
N ALA A 169 -6.34 6.20 -14.04
CA ALA A 169 -6.55 5.09 -14.97
C ALA A 169 -7.47 4.02 -14.35
N ILE A 170 -7.30 3.72 -13.06
CA ILE A 170 -8.22 2.86 -12.30
C ILE A 170 -9.59 3.52 -12.23
N ALA A 171 -9.68 4.81 -11.91
CA ALA A 171 -10.92 5.57 -11.91
C ALA A 171 -11.54 5.65 -13.31
N ALA A 172 -10.76 5.88 -14.36
CA ALA A 172 -11.24 5.90 -15.74
C ALA A 172 -11.75 4.53 -16.21
N GLY A 173 -11.09 3.45 -15.79
CA GLY A 173 -11.57 2.08 -16.02
C GLY A 173 -12.90 1.82 -15.33
N ARG A 174 -13.07 2.28 -14.11
CA ARG A 174 -14.31 2.23 -13.33
C ARG A 174 -15.40 3.10 -13.92
N TYR A 175 -15.08 4.34 -14.34
CA TYR A 175 -16.02 5.21 -15.06
C TYR A 175 -16.52 4.57 -16.35
N ALA A 176 -15.65 3.92 -17.12
CA ALA A 176 -16.01 3.24 -18.36
C ALA A 176 -16.89 2.00 -18.12
N SER A 177 -16.83 1.35 -16.98
CA SER A 177 -17.65 0.21 -16.59
C SER A 177 -18.98 0.61 -15.94
N GLY A 178 -19.17 1.87 -15.58
CA GLY A 178 -20.37 2.35 -14.88
C GLY A 178 -20.44 1.93 -13.41
N GLU A 179 -19.33 1.51 -12.82
CA GLU A 179 -19.24 0.96 -11.47
C GLU A 179 -18.81 1.98 -10.40
N ILE A 180 -18.55 3.24 -10.78
CA ILE A 180 -18.26 4.28 -9.80
C ILE A 180 -19.50 5.13 -9.58
N PRO A 181 -20.06 5.10 -8.37
CA PRO A 181 -20.84 6.22 -7.88
C PRO A 181 -19.87 7.37 -7.61
N ASP A 182 -20.16 8.52 -8.21
CA ASP A 182 -19.69 9.85 -7.82
C ASP A 182 -18.58 9.93 -6.74
N GLY A 183 -17.35 9.91 -7.20
CA GLY A 183 -16.20 10.69 -6.72
C GLY A 183 -15.68 10.56 -5.29
N SER A 184 -16.18 9.69 -4.41
CA SER A 184 -15.80 9.70 -2.98
C SER A 184 -15.18 8.42 -2.42
N GLU A 185 -14.98 7.36 -3.20
CA GLU A 185 -14.43 6.11 -2.67
C GLU A 185 -12.91 6.15 -2.57
N GLY A 186 -12.41 6.20 -1.34
CA GLY A 186 -11.00 5.97 -1.03
C GLY A 186 -10.10 7.19 -1.01
N PHE A 187 -10.62 8.41 -1.18
CA PHE A 187 -9.80 9.63 -1.14
C PHE A 187 -9.29 9.91 0.28
N MET A 188 -7.98 9.79 0.46
CA MET A 188 -7.28 10.27 1.65
C MET A 188 -6.54 11.55 1.28
N PRO A 189 -7.00 12.72 1.76
CA PRO A 189 -6.33 13.99 1.46
C PRO A 189 -4.92 13.98 2.06
N GLY A 190 -3.94 14.42 1.28
CA GLY A 190 -2.56 14.57 1.73
C GLY A 190 -2.16 16.04 1.93
N GLY A 191 -1.11 16.27 2.68
CA GLY A 191 -0.45 17.57 2.77
C GLY A 191 -1.40 18.75 3.03
N LEU A 192 -1.35 19.77 2.16
CA LEU A 192 -2.15 20.99 2.30
C LEU A 192 -3.65 20.76 2.06
N GLU A 193 -4.04 19.79 1.26
CA GLU A 193 -5.47 19.48 1.03
C GLU A 193 -6.12 18.96 2.33
N ALA A 194 -5.42 18.09 3.06
CA ALA A 194 -5.88 17.63 4.38
C ALA A 194 -6.04 18.80 5.36
N TRP A 195 -5.11 19.77 5.30
CA TRP A 195 -5.19 20.98 6.11
C TRP A 195 -6.41 21.84 5.74
N GLU A 196 -6.64 22.11 4.47
CA GLU A 196 -7.76 22.91 3.97
C GLU A 196 -9.10 22.27 4.33
N LEU A 197 -9.22 20.94 4.15
CA LEU A 197 -10.40 20.20 4.57
C LEU A 197 -10.63 20.31 6.08
N LEU A 198 -9.59 20.15 6.90
CA LEU A 198 -9.71 20.29 8.37
C LEU A 198 -10.18 21.68 8.76
N CYS A 199 -9.62 22.72 8.14
CA CYS A 199 -10.04 24.10 8.36
C CYS A 199 -11.52 24.30 8.00
N SER A 200 -11.97 23.75 6.87
CA SER A 200 -13.37 23.85 6.45
C SER A 200 -14.31 23.19 7.46
N VAL A 201 -13.96 22.01 7.97
CA VAL A 201 -14.72 21.30 9.02
C VAL A 201 -14.79 22.13 10.30
N ILE A 202 -13.66 22.70 10.74
CA ILE A 202 -13.60 23.52 11.97
C ILE A 202 -14.48 24.76 11.83
N VAL A 203 -14.41 25.46 10.69
CA VAL A 203 -15.18 26.70 10.43
C VAL A 203 -16.67 26.41 10.29
N ALA A 204 -17.05 25.40 9.51
CA ALA A 204 -18.45 25.01 9.31
C ALA A 204 -19.16 24.66 10.62
N ASN A 205 -18.42 24.16 11.60
CA ASN A 205 -18.95 23.81 12.92
C ASN A 205 -18.75 24.90 14.00
N GLY A 206 -18.34 26.13 13.61
CA GLY A 206 -18.19 27.27 14.51
C GLY A 206 -17.11 27.11 15.58
N LYS A 207 -16.10 26.27 15.34
CA LYS A 207 -15.05 25.91 16.30
C LYS A 207 -13.74 26.70 16.12
N GLN A 208 -13.68 27.61 15.19
CA GLN A 208 -12.46 28.38 14.84
C GLN A 208 -11.93 29.28 15.95
N THR A 209 -12.73 29.55 16.98
CA THR A 209 -12.34 30.36 18.13
C THR A 209 -12.01 29.54 19.38
N ASP A 210 -12.28 28.25 19.42
CA ASP A 210 -11.91 27.36 20.53
C ASP A 210 -10.36 27.25 20.63
N PRO A 211 -9.72 27.68 21.69
CA PRO A 211 -8.26 27.70 21.79
C PRO A 211 -7.64 26.31 21.75
N ARG A 212 -8.35 25.27 22.22
CA ARG A 212 -7.85 23.88 22.21
C ARG A 212 -7.87 23.32 20.80
N ILE A 213 -8.93 23.61 20.02
CA ILE A 213 -9.01 23.19 18.61
C ILE A 213 -7.95 23.92 17.80
N ARG A 214 -7.76 25.22 18.02
CA ARG A 214 -6.73 26.00 17.35
C ARG A 214 -5.33 25.49 17.62
N ASP A 215 -5.00 25.19 18.87
CA ASP A 215 -3.68 24.65 19.25
C ASP A 215 -3.40 23.32 18.54
N ARG A 216 -4.35 22.37 18.59
CA ARG A 216 -4.22 21.09 17.90
C ARG A 216 -4.14 21.24 16.37
N ALA A 217 -4.91 22.15 15.79
CA ALA A 217 -4.85 22.43 14.37
C ALA A 217 -3.46 22.95 13.95
N VAL A 218 -2.87 23.86 14.74
CA VAL A 218 -1.50 24.35 14.49
C VAL A 218 -0.46 23.23 14.61
N GLN A 219 -0.62 22.31 15.55
CA GLN A 219 0.28 21.14 15.66
C GLN A 219 0.20 20.26 14.40
N ILE A 220 -1.01 19.99 13.88
CA ILE A 220 -1.19 19.25 12.63
C ILE A 220 -0.55 20.00 11.45
N TYR A 221 -0.78 21.30 11.32
CA TYR A 221 -0.14 22.13 10.28
C TYR A 221 1.39 22.08 10.36
N THR A 222 1.94 22.19 11.57
CA THR A 222 3.39 22.06 11.79
C THR A 222 3.89 20.69 11.36
N GLY A 223 3.16 19.63 11.69
CA GLY A 223 3.47 18.27 11.26
C GLY A 223 3.46 18.11 9.73
N ILE A 224 2.46 18.67 9.06
CA ILE A 224 2.40 18.68 7.58
C ILE A 224 3.62 19.39 7.00
N LYS A 225 3.98 20.57 7.51
CA LYS A 225 5.15 21.31 7.02
C LYS A 225 6.46 20.59 7.26
N THR A 226 6.64 19.99 8.45
CA THR A 226 7.86 19.23 8.75
C THR A 226 7.96 17.95 7.93
N SER A 227 6.85 17.27 7.64
CA SER A 227 6.81 16.13 6.71
C SER A 227 7.22 16.56 5.31
N SER A 228 6.67 17.66 4.78
CA SER A 228 7.04 18.21 3.48
C SER A 228 8.56 18.48 3.37
N TRP A 229 9.15 19.11 4.38
CA TRP A 229 10.60 19.36 4.39
C TRP A 229 11.41 18.05 4.49
N MET A 230 10.90 17.06 5.21
CA MET A 230 11.54 15.74 5.32
C MET A 230 11.53 15.03 3.95
N SER A 231 10.40 15.06 3.23
CA SER A 231 10.29 14.50 1.88
C SER A 231 11.25 15.19 0.90
N GLN A 232 11.32 16.52 0.92
CA GLN A 232 12.29 17.28 0.11
C GLN A 232 13.74 16.87 0.42
N ARG A 233 14.04 16.62 1.69
CA ARG A 233 15.37 16.13 2.09
C ARG A 233 15.65 14.72 1.55
N PHE A 234 14.67 13.82 1.59
CA PHE A 234 14.82 12.47 1.04
C PHE A 234 14.99 12.51 -0.48
N ALA A 235 14.23 13.34 -1.19
CA ALA A 235 14.35 13.51 -2.64
C ALA A 235 15.74 14.02 -3.09
N GLN A 236 16.47 14.71 -2.23
CA GLN A 236 17.83 15.21 -2.50
C GLN A 236 18.93 14.26 -2.03
N ALA A 237 18.58 13.18 -1.31
CA ALA A 237 19.57 12.20 -0.86
C ALA A 237 20.08 11.36 -2.04
N PRO A 238 21.39 11.07 -2.13
CA PRO A 238 21.96 10.24 -3.21
C PRO A 238 21.47 8.80 -3.15
N GLU A 239 21.09 8.32 -1.97
CA GLU A 239 20.45 7.02 -1.71
C GLU A 239 19.39 7.22 -0.64
N VAL A 240 18.22 6.64 -0.87
CA VAL A 240 17.12 6.63 0.10
C VAL A 240 17.23 5.38 0.95
N GLY A 241 17.54 5.56 2.23
CA GLY A 241 17.78 4.48 3.17
C GLY A 241 16.55 4.08 4.00
N ALA A 242 16.80 3.49 5.16
CA ALA A 242 15.76 3.08 6.11
C ALA A 242 15.00 4.28 6.75
N GLU A 243 15.51 5.48 6.59
CA GLU A 243 14.93 6.74 7.09
C GLU A 243 13.54 7.05 6.50
N VAL A 244 13.21 6.51 5.33
CA VAL A 244 11.85 6.59 4.71
C VAL A 244 10.77 6.08 5.67
N SER A 245 11.12 5.13 6.54
CA SER A 245 10.22 4.65 7.59
C SER A 245 9.73 5.76 8.53
N LEU A 246 10.51 6.84 8.70
CA LEU A 246 10.09 8.02 9.48
C LEU A 246 8.95 8.77 8.78
N GLY A 247 8.98 8.87 7.45
CA GLY A 247 7.91 9.48 6.64
C GLY A 247 6.59 8.77 6.86
N LYS A 248 6.58 7.44 6.71
CA LYS A 248 5.38 6.62 6.95
C LYS A 248 4.84 6.78 8.36
N LEU A 249 5.68 6.74 9.39
CA LEU A 249 5.25 6.92 10.78
C LEU A 249 4.67 8.32 11.02
N ALA A 250 5.30 9.36 10.47
CA ALA A 250 4.82 10.74 10.58
C ALA A 250 3.46 10.92 9.89
N ALA A 251 3.30 10.40 8.66
CA ALA A 251 2.05 10.46 7.91
C ALA A 251 0.90 9.75 8.67
N THR A 252 1.15 8.54 9.19
CA THR A 252 0.15 7.79 9.95
C THR A 252 -0.27 8.54 11.22
N GLN A 253 0.68 9.14 11.94
CA GLN A 253 0.39 9.91 13.13
C GLN A 253 -0.41 11.18 12.80
N LEU A 254 -0.03 11.91 11.77
CA LEU A 254 -0.76 13.09 11.28
C LEU A 254 -2.21 12.78 10.94
N MET A 255 -2.46 11.67 10.28
CA MET A 255 -3.81 11.26 9.93
C MET A 255 -4.66 10.86 11.13
N ARG A 256 -4.05 10.25 12.16
CA ARG A 256 -4.73 10.01 13.44
C ARG A 256 -5.09 11.33 14.14
N ASP A 257 -4.16 12.28 14.20
CA ASP A 257 -4.38 13.57 14.82
C ASP A 257 -5.43 14.39 14.06
N TRP A 258 -5.39 14.33 12.73
CA TRP A 258 -6.38 14.93 11.84
C TRP A 258 -7.77 14.35 12.11
N ARG A 259 -7.91 13.03 12.10
CA ARG A 259 -9.16 12.30 12.41
C ARG A 259 -9.74 12.75 13.76
N ASP A 260 -8.92 12.71 14.79
CA ASP A 260 -9.36 12.98 16.15
C ASP A 260 -9.79 14.44 16.31
N LEU A 261 -9.12 15.37 15.62
CA LEU A 261 -9.49 16.78 15.65
C LEU A 261 -10.74 17.05 14.81
N ALA A 262 -10.86 16.48 13.63
CA ALA A 262 -12.04 16.61 12.77
C ALA A 262 -13.30 16.08 13.48
N LEU A 263 -13.25 14.88 14.06
CA LEU A 263 -14.35 14.32 14.84
C LEU A 263 -14.67 15.16 16.09
N THR A 264 -13.67 15.75 16.74
CA THR A 264 -13.86 16.67 17.88
C THR A 264 -14.57 17.95 17.43
N ALA A 265 -14.22 18.50 16.27
CA ALA A 265 -14.86 19.70 15.72
C ALA A 265 -16.31 19.46 15.31
N LEU A 266 -16.60 18.31 14.74
CA LEU A 266 -17.96 17.86 14.37
C LEU A 266 -18.83 17.55 15.60
N GLY A 267 -18.22 17.18 16.73
CA GLY A 267 -18.96 16.75 17.93
C GLY A 267 -19.86 15.55 17.63
N PRO A 268 -21.15 15.56 18.04
CA PRO A 268 -22.07 14.44 17.77
C PRO A 268 -22.26 14.10 16.30
N HIS A 269 -22.14 15.09 15.39
CA HIS A 269 -22.29 14.89 13.95
C HIS A 269 -21.16 14.04 13.35
N GLY A 270 -20.01 13.96 14.01
CA GLY A 270 -18.89 13.12 13.55
C GLY A 270 -19.15 11.60 13.57
N GLN A 271 -20.29 11.17 14.12
CA GLN A 271 -20.74 9.77 14.10
C GLN A 271 -21.67 9.45 12.91
N LEU A 272 -21.98 10.45 12.08
CA LEU A 272 -22.92 10.33 10.98
C LEU A 272 -22.18 10.39 9.65
N LEU A 273 -22.59 9.57 8.70
CA LEU A 273 -22.13 9.61 7.31
C LEU A 273 -22.95 10.57 6.45
N GLU A 274 -24.18 10.85 6.86
CA GLU A 274 -25.12 11.70 6.12
C GLU A 274 -25.80 12.69 7.07
N GLY A 275 -26.28 13.81 6.53
CA GLY A 275 -27.05 14.81 7.25
C GLY A 275 -26.38 16.18 7.33
N GLU A 276 -27.09 17.16 7.87
CA GLU A 276 -26.57 18.52 8.04
C GLU A 276 -25.35 18.52 8.99
N ASN A 277 -24.39 19.40 8.73
CA ASN A 277 -23.15 19.60 9.50
C ASN A 277 -22.19 18.40 9.56
N THR A 278 -22.35 17.40 8.69
CA THR A 278 -21.45 16.23 8.61
C THR A 278 -20.27 16.44 7.66
N SER A 279 -20.22 17.57 6.92
CA SER A 279 -19.27 17.79 5.81
C SER A 279 -19.34 16.63 4.79
N ASP A 280 -20.58 16.29 4.38
CA ASP A 280 -20.91 15.19 3.46
C ASP A 280 -20.40 13.80 3.89
N GLY A 281 -20.18 13.60 5.20
CA GLY A 281 -19.70 12.36 5.78
C GLY A 281 -18.20 12.07 5.58
N LEU A 282 -17.50 12.92 4.84
CA LEU A 282 -16.10 12.69 4.49
C LEU A 282 -15.16 12.53 5.71
N PRO A 283 -15.26 13.34 6.78
CA PRO A 283 -14.45 13.11 7.98
C PRO A 283 -14.71 11.76 8.66
N ALA A 284 -15.95 11.28 8.64
CA ALA A 284 -16.29 9.97 9.20
C ALA A 284 -15.75 8.83 8.32
N GLN A 285 -15.83 8.94 6.98
CA GLN A 285 -15.21 7.97 6.07
C GLN A 285 -13.69 7.93 6.24
N ILE A 286 -13.02 9.09 6.30
CA ILE A 286 -11.59 9.18 6.60
C ILE A 286 -11.28 8.51 7.94
N ALA A 287 -12.10 8.76 8.97
CA ALA A 287 -11.90 8.16 10.29
C ALA A 287 -11.94 6.62 10.26
N LEU A 288 -12.80 6.04 9.43
CA LEU A 288 -12.87 4.60 9.23
C LEU A 288 -11.68 4.05 8.42
N SER A 289 -11.04 4.87 7.59
CA SER A 289 -9.90 4.47 6.76
C SER A 289 -8.56 4.56 7.49
N VAL A 290 -8.41 5.49 8.44
CA VAL A 290 -7.15 5.76 9.17
C VAL A 290 -6.53 4.53 9.84
N PRO A 291 -7.28 3.58 10.46
CA PRO A 291 -6.66 2.37 11.01
C PRO A 291 -5.89 1.55 9.98
N GLY A 292 -6.34 1.50 8.72
CA GLY A 292 -5.67 0.81 7.62
C GLY A 292 -4.27 1.38 7.35
N LEU A 293 -4.08 2.70 7.47
CA LEU A 293 -2.77 3.34 7.27
C LEU A 293 -1.71 2.87 8.28
N SER A 294 -2.13 2.52 9.49
CA SER A 294 -1.21 1.99 10.52
C SER A 294 -0.71 0.58 10.20
N ILE A 295 -1.36 -0.10 9.26
CA ILE A 295 -1.12 -1.50 8.89
C ILE A 295 -0.45 -1.60 7.53
N ALA A 296 -0.95 -0.85 6.54
CA ALA A 296 -0.47 -0.86 5.16
C ALA A 296 1.00 -0.41 5.03
N GLY A 297 1.70 -0.91 4.01
CA GLY A 297 3.10 -0.54 3.76
C GLY A 297 4.08 -0.97 4.87
N GLY A 298 3.71 -2.01 5.65
CA GLY A 298 4.36 -2.41 6.89
C GLY A 298 3.79 -1.66 8.09
N THR A 299 3.42 -2.41 9.14
CA THR A 299 2.78 -1.83 10.33
C THR A 299 3.68 -0.78 11.00
N ASP A 300 3.09 0.11 11.79
CA ASP A 300 3.85 1.11 12.55
C ASP A 300 4.92 0.47 13.44
N GLU A 301 4.66 -0.75 13.96
CA GLU A 301 5.62 -1.52 14.76
C GLU A 301 6.80 -1.98 13.90
N ILE A 302 6.54 -2.50 12.69
CA ILE A 302 7.58 -2.87 11.73
C ILE A 302 8.42 -1.66 11.34
N GLN A 303 7.78 -0.51 11.09
CA GLN A 303 8.51 0.71 10.75
C GLN A 303 9.38 1.20 11.92
N ARG A 304 8.89 1.13 13.18
CA ARG A 304 9.68 1.44 14.37
C ARG A 304 10.87 0.50 14.53
N ASN A 305 10.69 -0.80 14.27
CA ASN A 305 11.80 -1.76 14.29
C ASN A 305 12.85 -1.42 13.22
N ILE A 306 12.43 -1.07 12.00
CA ILE A 306 13.35 -0.65 10.94
C ILE A 306 14.14 0.59 11.36
N VAL A 307 13.48 1.61 11.91
CA VAL A 307 14.14 2.81 12.41
C VAL A 307 15.10 2.47 13.55
N GLY A 308 14.64 1.70 14.54
CA GLY A 308 15.46 1.28 15.68
C GLY A 308 16.73 0.54 15.26
N GLU A 309 16.58 -0.50 14.44
CA GLU A 309 17.68 -1.39 14.06
C GLU A 309 18.61 -0.78 13.01
N ARG A 310 18.05 -0.13 11.97
CA ARG A 310 18.83 0.28 10.79
C ARG A 310 19.25 1.74 10.80
N VAL A 311 18.47 2.63 11.42
CA VAL A 311 18.79 4.06 11.52
C VAL A 311 19.53 4.36 12.81
N LEU A 312 19.04 3.84 13.95
CA LEU A 312 19.61 4.12 15.27
C LEU A 312 20.65 3.09 15.70
N GLY A 313 20.83 1.97 14.98
CA GLY A 313 21.78 0.92 15.31
C GLY A 313 21.46 0.16 16.60
N LEU A 314 20.21 0.15 17.04
CA LEU A 314 19.81 -0.60 18.23
C LEU A 314 19.87 -2.11 17.99
N PRO A 315 20.09 -2.92 19.03
CA PRO A 315 20.09 -4.38 18.91
C PRO A 315 18.72 -4.89 18.49
N ARG A 316 18.73 -5.95 17.69
CA ARG A 316 17.50 -6.65 17.30
C ARG A 316 16.81 -7.26 18.51
N GLU A 317 15.47 -7.32 18.43
CA GLU A 317 14.68 -8.03 19.42
C GLU A 317 15.13 -9.50 19.52
N PRO A 318 15.33 -10.05 20.74
CA PRO A 318 15.69 -11.45 20.91
C PRO A 318 14.63 -12.36 20.28
N ARG A 319 15.06 -13.32 19.46
CA ARG A 319 14.13 -14.31 18.93
C ARG A 319 13.61 -15.17 20.10
N PRO A 320 12.31 -15.44 20.18
CA PRO A 320 11.79 -16.42 21.15
C PRO A 320 12.54 -17.74 20.95
N HIS A 321 13.05 -18.34 22.03
CA HIS A 321 13.69 -19.63 21.96
C HIS A 321 12.69 -20.67 21.46
N GLY A 322 12.90 -21.24 20.27
CA GLY A 322 12.15 -22.38 19.73
C GLY A 322 11.22 -22.04 18.55
N GLY A 323 11.79 -21.63 17.44
CA GLY A 323 11.13 -21.55 16.13
C GLY A 323 12.13 -21.80 15.03
#